data_742eac29a4f70cedaed702f3073901f2
#
_entry.id   742eac29a4f70cedaed702f3073901f2
#
_cell.length_a   1.000
_cell.length_b   1.000
_cell.length_c   1.000
_cell.angle_alpha   90.00
_cell.angle_beta   90.00
_cell.angle_gamma   90.00
#
_symmetry.space_group_name_H-M   'P 1'
#
loop_
_entity.id
_entity.type
_entity.pdbx_description
1 polymer ?
#
loop_
_entity_poly.entity_id
_entity_poly.type
_entity_poly.pdbx_seq_one_letter_code
_entity_poly.pdbx_strand_id
1 'polypeptide(L)'
;MRETKVSPYLKNLQRNALFYLQMAALLLLLFILLSPYLPKDTIADGHTVFIVDTSASMAANDGELSLLEKNKVKMRAIAAERAGESFSIITTGKEPSLLLREETDERLVLDAIDGLDLTYEHEHLGRSLDFVKSIASQAGADVHIFTDYLDRSQFMESESGITWTVHNNEHPLDNIAIGKFGAIHTADGTEAIVKLSNQTLSKQMGKVIVNDGLTGDRLTEQDFAIDEESDVLLSFKDLPKLQAFHVHIDIEDEYATDNDAFIVIGNESSEVIVDNQLHELVKKAFEAIGLTVSSGSFNEMTSARDHAMIVTNDTSFLEEGTEPILLIGRNDSTTEPVSGVMQSSNDPLFTIASVDDVYVSALYPPLEGFSTLASIDGKPFIQRSPRGDIVILTDIGFTDWPLHPSFPLFFWSSMEMLRSGNDIAGTFTPNERKALLTGSGAEGIEIFTIDDKYVATYSAGGSFVAPSKPGIYKLMDSGMERFLSVQLEQDEKSVAYGSSYKLGSGPSDDSEQEEGKQMIGWLFLIPLLLLLLIEWEVQRRRGYPN
;
A
#
# COMPACT_ATOMS: atom_id res chain seq x y z
N MET A 1 -5.75 -83.15 -55.35
CA MET A 1 -5.81 -81.71 -55.69
C MET A 1 -7.28 -81.29 -55.68
N ARG A 2 -7.73 -80.53 -54.62
CA ARG A 2 -9.09 -79.96 -54.55
C ARG A 2 -8.99 -78.54 -55.08
N GLU A 3 -9.48 -78.33 -56.27
CA GLU A 3 -9.72 -77.00 -56.80
C GLU A 3 -10.85 -76.34 -56.00
N THR A 4 -10.55 -75.38 -55.21
CA THR A 4 -11.54 -74.49 -54.56
C THR A 4 -12.12 -73.61 -55.65
N LYS A 5 -13.38 -73.85 -56.06
CA LYS A 5 -14.15 -72.97 -56.93
C LYS A 5 -14.39 -71.64 -56.20
N VAL A 6 -13.55 -70.64 -56.49
CA VAL A 6 -13.79 -69.27 -56.04
C VAL A 6 -15.08 -68.78 -56.73
N SER A 7 -16.06 -68.32 -55.94
CA SER A 7 -17.32 -67.80 -56.36
C SER A 7 -17.15 -66.76 -57.46
N PRO A 8 -17.95 -66.77 -58.57
CA PRO A 8 -17.85 -65.81 -59.65
C PRO A 8 -18.04 -64.35 -59.20
N TYR A 9 -18.74 -64.14 -58.06
CA TYR A 9 -18.82 -62.82 -57.39
C TYR A 9 -17.54 -62.31 -56.87
N LEU A 10 -16.68 -63.17 -56.28
CA LEU A 10 -15.36 -62.79 -55.79
C LEU A 10 -14.41 -62.45 -56.91
N LYS A 11 -14.47 -63.11 -58.07
CA LYS A 11 -13.72 -62.76 -59.27
C LYS A 11 -14.10 -61.42 -59.87
N ASN A 12 -15.35 -61.05 -59.90
CA ASN A 12 -15.79 -59.73 -60.35
C ASN A 12 -15.41 -58.62 -59.35
N LEU A 13 -15.51 -58.87 -58.03
CA LEU A 13 -15.07 -57.94 -57.00
C LEU A 13 -13.56 -57.71 -57.08
N GLN A 14 -12.76 -58.75 -57.29
CA GLN A 14 -11.31 -58.61 -57.48
C GLN A 14 -10.94 -57.87 -58.77
N ARG A 15 -11.74 -57.95 -59.81
CA ARG A 15 -11.49 -57.29 -61.10
C ARG A 15 -11.72 -55.77 -61.00
N ASN A 16 -12.65 -55.33 -60.13
CA ASN A 16 -12.98 -53.92 -59.92
C ASN A 16 -12.49 -53.35 -58.57
N ALA A 17 -11.72 -54.12 -57.83
CA ALA A 17 -11.24 -53.71 -56.50
C ALA A 17 -10.52 -52.34 -56.51
N LEU A 18 -9.76 -52.06 -57.56
CA LEU A 18 -9.04 -50.80 -57.72
C LEU A 18 -10.02 -49.63 -57.88
N PHE A 19 -11.06 -49.82 -58.66
CA PHE A 19 -12.11 -48.80 -58.84
C PHE A 19 -12.82 -48.47 -57.54
N TYR A 20 -13.16 -49.48 -56.75
CA TYR A 20 -13.81 -49.26 -55.44
C TYR A 20 -12.88 -48.60 -54.45
N LEU A 21 -11.56 -48.93 -54.42
CA LEU A 21 -10.56 -48.28 -53.60
C LEU A 21 -10.41 -46.80 -53.98
N GLN A 22 -10.34 -46.48 -55.29
CA GLN A 22 -10.24 -45.11 -55.77
C GLN A 22 -11.51 -44.29 -55.45
N MET A 23 -12.67 -44.90 -55.60
CA MET A 23 -13.92 -44.26 -55.28
C MET A 23 -14.04 -44.01 -53.75
N ALA A 24 -13.60 -44.96 -52.93
CA ALA A 24 -13.56 -44.79 -51.46
C ALA A 24 -12.59 -43.68 -51.05
N ALA A 25 -11.38 -43.62 -51.70
CA ALA A 25 -10.43 -42.56 -51.43
C ALA A 25 -10.98 -41.18 -51.83
N LEU A 26 -11.66 -41.08 -52.97
CA LEU A 26 -12.30 -39.85 -53.46
C LEU A 26 -13.43 -39.40 -52.51
N LEU A 27 -14.27 -40.33 -52.05
CA LEU A 27 -15.35 -40.05 -51.09
C LEU A 27 -14.79 -39.59 -49.74
N LEU A 28 -13.69 -40.19 -49.30
CA LEU A 28 -13.02 -39.83 -48.03
C LEU A 28 -12.36 -38.46 -48.16
N LEU A 29 -11.78 -38.13 -49.30
CA LEU A 29 -11.23 -36.82 -49.63
C LEU A 29 -12.34 -35.74 -49.67
N LEU A 30 -13.48 -36.05 -50.31
CA LEU A 30 -14.63 -35.19 -50.33
C LEU A 30 -15.17 -34.94 -48.91
N PHE A 31 -15.18 -35.99 -48.07
CA PHE A 31 -15.60 -35.89 -46.68
C PHE A 31 -14.66 -35.03 -45.87
N ILE A 32 -13.33 -35.11 -46.09
CA ILE A 32 -12.34 -34.21 -45.47
C ILE A 32 -12.55 -32.77 -45.92
N LEU A 33 -12.89 -32.55 -47.23
CA LEU A 33 -13.13 -31.22 -47.80
C LEU A 33 -14.40 -30.56 -47.24
N LEU A 34 -15.39 -31.35 -46.81
CA LEU A 34 -16.57 -30.87 -46.14
C LEU A 34 -16.31 -30.39 -44.71
N SER A 35 -15.05 -30.54 -44.22
CA SER A 35 -14.60 -30.08 -42.89
C SER A 35 -15.57 -30.48 -41.77
N PRO A 36 -15.83 -31.80 -41.57
CA PRO A 36 -16.76 -32.22 -40.53
C PRO A 36 -16.25 -31.77 -39.17
N TYR A 37 -17.17 -31.24 -38.37
CA TYR A 37 -16.90 -30.81 -36.98
C TYR A 37 -17.77 -31.62 -36.03
N LEU A 38 -17.27 -31.85 -34.85
CA LEU A 38 -18.04 -32.27 -33.70
C LEU A 38 -18.34 -31.02 -32.87
N PRO A 39 -19.60 -30.86 -32.44
CA PRO A 39 -19.87 -29.89 -31.40
C PRO A 39 -19.03 -30.32 -30.19
N LYS A 40 -18.08 -29.47 -29.79
CA LYS A 40 -17.42 -29.56 -28.50
C LYS A 40 -18.24 -28.62 -27.63
N ASP A 41 -18.69 -29.10 -26.48
CA ASP A 41 -19.05 -28.19 -25.42
C ASP A 41 -17.79 -27.36 -25.11
N THR A 42 -17.58 -26.28 -25.84
CA THR A 42 -16.67 -25.25 -25.44
C THR A 42 -17.31 -24.69 -24.20
N ILE A 43 -16.72 -25.06 -23.06
CA ILE A 43 -16.76 -24.20 -21.91
C ILE A 43 -16.44 -22.83 -22.48
N ALA A 44 -17.37 -21.91 -22.38
CA ALA A 44 -17.24 -20.57 -22.91
C ALA A 44 -15.84 -20.05 -22.56
N ASP A 45 -15.14 -19.40 -23.50
CA ASP A 45 -13.91 -18.66 -23.20
C ASP A 45 -14.25 -17.44 -22.31
N GLY A 46 -15.00 -17.68 -21.22
CA GLY A 46 -15.41 -16.69 -20.24
C GLY A 46 -14.19 -16.34 -19.37
N HIS A 47 -13.88 -15.08 -19.29
CA HIS A 47 -12.91 -14.57 -18.32
C HIS A 47 -13.64 -13.84 -17.20
N THR A 48 -13.64 -14.42 -16.01
CA THR A 48 -14.22 -13.83 -14.81
C THR A 48 -13.13 -13.12 -14.00
N VAL A 49 -13.35 -11.85 -13.69
CA VAL A 49 -12.42 -11.05 -12.88
C VAL A 49 -13.10 -10.69 -11.57
N PHE A 50 -12.45 -11.00 -10.46
CA PHE A 50 -12.83 -10.55 -9.13
C PHE A 50 -11.99 -9.36 -8.72
N ILE A 51 -12.62 -8.22 -8.44
CA ILE A 51 -12.03 -7.09 -7.73
C ILE A 51 -12.51 -7.19 -6.29
N VAL A 52 -11.59 -7.36 -5.37
CA VAL A 52 -11.91 -7.61 -3.96
C VAL A 52 -11.37 -6.49 -3.11
N ASP A 53 -12.28 -5.81 -2.47
CA ASP A 53 -11.97 -4.85 -1.44
C ASP A 53 -11.45 -5.59 -0.20
N THR A 54 -10.25 -5.20 0.23
CA THR A 54 -9.57 -5.74 1.40
C THR A 54 -9.29 -4.66 2.44
N SER A 55 -9.96 -3.51 2.32
CA SER A 55 -9.85 -2.37 3.23
C SER A 55 -10.32 -2.70 4.65
N ALA A 56 -10.12 -1.76 5.57
CA ALA A 56 -10.48 -1.97 6.96
C ALA A 56 -11.99 -2.11 7.16
N SER A 57 -12.81 -1.40 6.39
CA SER A 57 -14.28 -1.46 6.45
C SER A 57 -14.83 -2.88 6.20
N MET A 58 -14.09 -3.70 5.42
CA MET A 58 -14.44 -5.09 5.15
C MET A 58 -14.31 -6.03 6.37
N ALA A 59 -13.73 -5.54 7.49
CA ALA A 59 -13.74 -6.24 8.78
C ALA A 59 -15.08 -6.17 9.50
N ALA A 60 -15.96 -5.25 9.11
CA ALA A 60 -17.26 -5.08 9.74
C ALA A 60 -18.09 -6.38 9.71
N ASN A 61 -18.81 -6.65 10.80
CA ASN A 61 -19.43 -7.95 11.08
C ASN A 61 -20.80 -7.76 11.75
N ASP A 62 -21.86 -8.24 11.13
CA ASP A 62 -23.23 -8.19 11.64
C ASP A 62 -23.56 -9.32 12.67
N GLY A 63 -22.55 -9.89 13.29
CA GLY A 63 -22.68 -10.94 14.32
C GLY A 63 -22.44 -12.37 13.82
N GLU A 64 -22.31 -12.63 12.50
CA GLU A 64 -22.03 -13.94 11.93
C GLU A 64 -20.65 -13.98 11.25
N LEU A 65 -20.50 -13.23 10.16
CA LEU A 65 -19.29 -13.22 9.33
C LEU A 65 -18.92 -11.77 8.98
N SER A 66 -17.63 -11.46 8.85
CA SER A 66 -17.20 -10.18 8.31
C SER A 66 -17.66 -10.01 6.85
N LEU A 67 -17.71 -8.76 6.37
CA LEU A 67 -18.05 -8.46 4.98
C LEU A 67 -17.11 -9.18 4.02
N LEU A 68 -15.81 -9.24 4.33
CA LEU A 68 -14.84 -9.99 3.52
C LEU A 68 -15.19 -11.48 3.46
N GLU A 69 -15.49 -12.11 4.60
CA GLU A 69 -15.85 -13.54 4.63
C GLU A 69 -17.17 -13.83 3.89
N LYS A 70 -18.17 -12.95 4.00
CA LYS A 70 -19.41 -13.04 3.19
C LYS A 70 -19.11 -12.96 1.71
N ASN A 71 -18.20 -12.07 1.30
CA ASN A 71 -17.80 -11.94 -0.07
C ASN A 71 -17.01 -13.16 -0.57
N LYS A 72 -16.14 -13.75 0.25
CA LYS A 72 -15.48 -15.03 -0.06
C LYS A 72 -16.49 -16.15 -0.33
N VAL A 73 -17.58 -16.22 0.44
CA VAL A 73 -18.66 -17.19 0.20
C VAL A 73 -19.33 -16.96 -1.16
N LYS A 74 -19.64 -15.70 -1.52
CA LYS A 74 -20.20 -15.35 -2.82
C LYS A 74 -19.23 -15.70 -3.97
N MET A 75 -17.94 -15.39 -3.81
CA MET A 75 -16.90 -15.69 -4.80
C MET A 75 -16.76 -17.19 -5.04
N ARG A 76 -16.76 -18.03 -4.00
CA ARG A 76 -16.73 -19.50 -4.13
C ARG A 76 -17.95 -20.02 -4.88
N ALA A 77 -19.13 -19.46 -4.62
CA ALA A 77 -20.35 -19.86 -5.32
C ALA A 77 -20.26 -19.52 -6.83
N ILE A 78 -19.77 -18.32 -7.17
CA ILE A 78 -19.57 -17.90 -8.58
C ILE A 78 -18.50 -18.78 -9.25
N ALA A 79 -17.38 -19.07 -8.56
CA ALA A 79 -16.32 -19.93 -9.10
C ALA A 79 -16.83 -21.36 -9.39
N ALA A 80 -17.65 -21.91 -8.51
CA ALA A 80 -18.25 -23.23 -8.71
C ALA A 80 -19.29 -23.24 -9.85
N GLU A 81 -20.10 -22.18 -10.00
CA GLU A 81 -21.08 -22.04 -11.09
C GLU A 81 -20.40 -21.95 -12.45
N ARG A 82 -19.22 -21.33 -12.50
CA ARG A 82 -18.45 -21.07 -13.72
C ARG A 82 -17.22 -21.99 -13.84
N ALA A 83 -17.33 -23.21 -13.35
CA ALA A 83 -16.23 -24.18 -13.41
C ALA A 83 -15.72 -24.38 -14.83
N GLY A 84 -14.43 -24.14 -15.06
CA GLY A 84 -13.73 -24.26 -16.35
C GLY A 84 -13.55 -22.95 -17.11
N GLU A 85 -14.09 -21.82 -16.64
CA GLU A 85 -13.71 -20.49 -17.11
C GLU A 85 -12.33 -20.10 -16.51
N SER A 86 -11.71 -19.06 -17.08
CA SER A 86 -10.50 -18.46 -16.51
C SER A 86 -10.86 -17.39 -15.46
N PHE A 87 -10.13 -17.38 -14.36
CA PHE A 87 -10.33 -16.43 -13.27
C PHE A 87 -9.10 -15.55 -13.04
N SER A 88 -9.34 -14.27 -12.80
CA SER A 88 -8.34 -13.35 -12.26
C SER A 88 -8.85 -12.74 -10.97
N ILE A 89 -7.97 -12.58 -9.97
CA ILE A 89 -8.30 -11.99 -8.68
C ILE A 89 -7.38 -10.80 -8.44
N ILE A 90 -7.99 -9.64 -8.19
CA ILE A 90 -7.31 -8.37 -7.94
C ILE A 90 -7.79 -7.85 -6.59
N THR A 91 -6.87 -7.52 -5.70
CA THR A 91 -7.19 -6.80 -4.46
C THR A 91 -7.03 -5.32 -4.62
N THR A 92 -7.88 -4.56 -3.93
CA THR A 92 -7.80 -3.10 -3.85
C THR A 92 -6.71 -2.64 -2.88
N GLY A 93 -6.41 -1.34 -2.88
CA GLY A 93 -5.40 -0.70 -2.04
C GLY A 93 -4.85 0.55 -2.71
N LYS A 94 -3.80 1.15 -2.17
CA LYS A 94 -3.11 2.29 -2.81
C LYS A 94 -2.70 1.99 -4.26
N GLU A 95 -2.30 0.74 -4.49
CA GLU A 95 -2.06 0.18 -5.82
C GLU A 95 -2.78 -1.16 -5.91
N PRO A 96 -3.53 -1.44 -7.00
CA PRO A 96 -4.19 -2.73 -7.16
C PRO A 96 -3.15 -3.85 -7.27
N SER A 97 -3.40 -4.96 -6.59
CA SER A 97 -2.53 -6.14 -6.61
C SER A 97 -3.19 -7.30 -7.33
N LEU A 98 -2.53 -7.85 -8.33
CA LEU A 98 -2.99 -9.02 -9.07
C LEU A 98 -2.53 -10.30 -8.35
N LEU A 99 -3.44 -10.95 -7.63
CA LEU A 99 -3.16 -12.20 -6.90
C LEU A 99 -3.19 -13.43 -7.80
N LEU A 100 -4.11 -13.45 -8.76
CA LEU A 100 -4.32 -14.56 -9.67
C LEU A 100 -4.59 -14.04 -11.07
N ARG A 101 -3.97 -14.65 -12.10
CA ARG A 101 -4.13 -14.22 -13.48
C ARG A 101 -4.56 -15.36 -14.38
N GLU A 102 -5.75 -15.23 -14.99
CA GLU A 102 -6.26 -16.14 -16.01
C GLU A 102 -6.12 -17.64 -15.65
N GLU A 103 -6.35 -17.96 -14.37
CA GLU A 103 -6.22 -19.32 -13.84
C GLU A 103 -7.49 -20.13 -14.11
N THR A 104 -7.31 -21.39 -14.51
CA THR A 104 -8.39 -22.32 -14.82
C THR A 104 -8.47 -23.52 -13.86
N ASP A 105 -7.45 -23.71 -13.01
CA ASP A 105 -7.50 -24.73 -11.95
C ASP A 105 -8.36 -24.24 -10.79
N GLU A 106 -9.55 -24.82 -10.65
CA GLU A 106 -10.51 -24.48 -9.60
C GLU A 106 -9.90 -24.50 -8.19
N ARG A 107 -8.97 -25.41 -7.90
CA ARG A 107 -8.33 -25.48 -6.59
C ARG A 107 -7.47 -24.27 -6.31
N LEU A 108 -6.69 -23.81 -7.30
CA LEU A 108 -5.87 -22.62 -7.14
C LEU A 108 -6.73 -21.36 -7.00
N VAL A 109 -7.87 -21.29 -7.70
CA VAL A 109 -8.84 -20.21 -7.54
C VAL A 109 -9.41 -20.20 -6.12
N LEU A 110 -9.86 -21.36 -5.62
CA LEU A 110 -10.41 -21.47 -4.26
C LEU A 110 -9.35 -21.17 -3.19
N ASP A 111 -8.14 -21.69 -3.34
CA ASP A 111 -7.02 -21.41 -2.44
C ASP A 111 -6.68 -19.90 -2.39
N ALA A 112 -6.73 -19.22 -3.55
CA ALA A 112 -6.51 -17.78 -3.62
C ALA A 112 -7.64 -16.98 -2.95
N ILE A 113 -8.92 -17.41 -3.10
CA ILE A 113 -10.05 -16.80 -2.41
C ILE A 113 -9.92 -16.98 -0.88
N ASP A 114 -9.55 -18.18 -0.44
CA ASP A 114 -9.39 -18.47 0.98
C ASP A 114 -8.23 -17.71 1.62
N GLY A 115 -7.16 -17.48 0.83
CA GLY A 115 -5.98 -16.72 1.22
C GLY A 115 -6.14 -15.20 1.24
N LEU A 116 -7.32 -14.64 0.91
CA LEU A 116 -7.56 -13.20 1.00
C LEU A 116 -7.59 -12.76 2.47
N ASP A 117 -6.80 -11.75 2.79
CA ASP A 117 -6.72 -11.13 4.11
C ASP A 117 -6.96 -9.63 4.04
N LEU A 118 -7.39 -9.04 5.16
CA LEU A 118 -7.54 -7.59 5.28
C LEU A 118 -6.18 -6.88 5.22
N THR A 119 -6.08 -5.85 4.42
CA THR A 119 -4.89 -4.99 4.31
C THR A 119 -5.00 -3.72 5.17
N TYR A 120 -6.19 -3.39 5.62
CA TYR A 120 -6.53 -2.16 6.35
C TYR A 120 -6.22 -0.86 5.59
N GLU A 121 -5.77 -0.94 4.34
CA GLU A 121 -5.60 0.23 3.46
C GLU A 121 -6.96 0.72 2.95
N HIS A 122 -7.01 1.99 2.58
CA HIS A 122 -8.15 2.51 1.83
C HIS A 122 -8.18 1.91 0.41
N GLU A 123 -9.37 1.53 -0.06
CA GLU A 123 -9.57 0.67 -1.23
C GLU A 123 -9.16 1.29 -2.58
N HIS A 124 -9.22 2.62 -2.75
CA HIS A 124 -8.94 3.32 -4.02
C HIS A 124 -9.51 2.62 -5.26
N LEU A 125 -10.80 2.23 -5.22
CA LEU A 125 -11.48 1.44 -6.24
C LEU A 125 -11.29 1.98 -7.67
N GLY A 126 -11.24 3.30 -7.86
CA GLY A 126 -11.03 3.92 -9.18
C GLY A 126 -9.78 3.39 -9.89
N ARG A 127 -8.66 3.21 -9.18
CA ARG A 127 -7.42 2.65 -9.74
C ARG A 127 -7.58 1.19 -10.14
N SER A 128 -8.30 0.41 -9.34
CA SER A 128 -8.58 -0.99 -9.63
C SER A 128 -9.48 -1.14 -10.85
N LEU A 129 -10.47 -0.26 -11.02
CA LEU A 129 -11.31 -0.22 -12.22
C LEU A 129 -10.48 0.09 -13.48
N ASP A 130 -9.61 1.09 -13.44
CA ASP A 130 -8.75 1.46 -14.56
C ASP A 130 -7.75 0.34 -14.90
N PHE A 131 -7.22 -0.35 -13.88
CA PHE A 131 -6.35 -1.51 -14.08
C PHE A 131 -7.08 -2.64 -14.81
N VAL A 132 -8.29 -3.01 -14.37
CA VAL A 132 -9.10 -4.04 -15.03
C VAL A 132 -9.44 -3.66 -16.46
N LYS A 133 -9.84 -2.41 -16.72
CA LYS A 133 -10.08 -1.92 -18.08
C LYS A 133 -8.87 -2.16 -19.00
N SER A 134 -7.67 -1.95 -18.48
CA SER A 134 -6.43 -2.14 -19.25
C SER A 134 -6.15 -3.60 -19.63
N ILE A 135 -6.56 -4.56 -18.81
CA ILE A 135 -6.31 -5.99 -19.05
C ILE A 135 -7.49 -6.70 -19.73
N ALA A 136 -8.74 -6.24 -19.52
CA ALA A 136 -9.95 -6.86 -20.02
C ALA A 136 -10.39 -6.37 -21.41
N SER A 137 -9.84 -5.24 -21.90
CA SER A 137 -10.32 -4.54 -23.10
C SER A 137 -10.22 -5.32 -24.42
N GLN A 138 -9.45 -6.41 -24.48
CA GLN A 138 -9.21 -7.16 -25.73
C GLN A 138 -10.05 -8.43 -25.90
N ALA A 139 -10.51 -9.05 -24.80
CA ALA A 139 -11.19 -10.34 -24.84
C ALA A 139 -12.63 -10.33 -24.32
N GLY A 140 -13.05 -9.21 -23.71
CA GLY A 140 -14.28 -9.18 -22.91
C GLY A 140 -14.05 -9.83 -21.54
N ALA A 141 -14.77 -9.36 -20.52
CA ALA A 141 -14.72 -9.95 -19.19
C ALA A 141 -16.02 -9.74 -18.42
N ASP A 142 -16.36 -10.69 -17.55
CA ASP A 142 -17.39 -10.50 -16.53
C ASP A 142 -16.70 -10.15 -15.20
N VAL A 143 -16.83 -8.89 -14.79
CA VAL A 143 -16.13 -8.34 -13.64
C VAL A 143 -17.08 -8.25 -12.46
N HIS A 144 -16.73 -8.92 -11.36
CA HIS A 144 -17.43 -8.85 -10.10
C HIS A 144 -16.62 -8.04 -9.11
N ILE A 145 -17.21 -6.99 -8.56
CA ILE A 145 -16.60 -6.09 -7.57
C ILE A 145 -17.24 -6.37 -6.22
N PHE A 146 -16.44 -6.68 -5.24
CA PHE A 146 -16.85 -6.96 -3.86
C PHE A 146 -16.29 -5.88 -2.95
N THR A 147 -17.16 -5.01 -2.44
CA THR A 147 -16.82 -3.85 -1.61
C THR A 147 -17.97 -3.56 -0.62
N ASP A 148 -17.75 -2.67 0.33
CA ASP A 148 -18.84 -2.16 1.15
C ASP A 148 -19.77 -1.26 0.33
N TYR A 149 -19.21 -0.33 -0.50
CA TYR A 149 -20.02 0.52 -1.37
C TYR A 149 -19.26 1.07 -2.57
N LEU A 150 -19.88 0.95 -3.74
CA LEU A 150 -19.42 1.61 -4.96
C LEU A 150 -20.63 2.26 -5.66
N ASP A 151 -20.57 3.58 -5.86
CA ASP A 151 -21.65 4.30 -6.53
C ASP A 151 -21.59 4.13 -8.07
N ARG A 152 -22.77 4.03 -8.70
CA ARG A 152 -22.88 3.90 -10.16
C ARG A 152 -22.25 5.04 -10.93
N SER A 153 -22.18 6.23 -10.37
CA SER A 153 -21.60 7.41 -11.02
C SER A 153 -20.10 7.30 -11.29
N GLN A 154 -19.39 6.36 -10.62
CA GLN A 154 -17.98 6.11 -10.89
C GLN A 154 -17.74 5.40 -12.24
N PHE A 155 -18.77 4.84 -12.84
CA PHE A 155 -18.71 4.29 -14.19
C PHE A 155 -19.16 5.36 -15.21
N MET A 156 -18.23 6.20 -15.67
CA MET A 156 -18.55 7.32 -16.58
C MET A 156 -18.99 6.89 -17.98
N GLU A 157 -18.53 5.73 -18.49
CA GLU A 157 -18.91 5.19 -19.79
C GLU A 157 -18.96 3.66 -19.74
N SER A 158 -20.00 3.09 -20.37
CA SER A 158 -20.11 1.64 -20.59
C SER A 158 -19.12 1.23 -21.69
N GLU A 159 -17.98 0.66 -21.31
CA GLU A 159 -17.07 0.06 -22.29
C GLU A 159 -17.69 -1.21 -22.89
N SER A 160 -17.68 -1.30 -24.23
CA SER A 160 -18.17 -2.46 -24.94
C SER A 160 -17.33 -3.70 -24.62
N GLY A 161 -17.96 -4.78 -24.18
CA GLY A 161 -17.31 -6.07 -23.92
C GLY A 161 -17.03 -6.36 -22.45
N ILE A 162 -17.23 -5.43 -21.52
CA ILE A 162 -17.10 -5.68 -20.08
C ILE A 162 -18.47 -5.60 -19.41
N THR A 163 -18.81 -6.63 -18.66
CA THR A 163 -19.96 -6.63 -17.76
C THR A 163 -19.47 -6.40 -16.34
N TRP A 164 -20.04 -5.44 -15.64
CA TRP A 164 -19.71 -5.11 -14.26
C TRP A 164 -20.85 -5.56 -13.34
N THR A 165 -20.56 -6.38 -12.37
CA THR A 165 -21.50 -6.75 -11.29
C THR A 165 -20.92 -6.29 -9.98
N VAL A 166 -21.58 -5.31 -9.35
CA VAL A 166 -21.13 -4.75 -8.07
C VAL A 166 -21.92 -5.41 -6.94
N HIS A 167 -21.20 -5.99 -6.01
CA HIS A 167 -21.70 -6.60 -4.78
C HIS A 167 -21.40 -5.67 -3.62
N ASN A 168 -22.33 -4.76 -3.36
CA ASN A 168 -22.26 -3.84 -2.21
C ASN A 168 -22.71 -4.53 -0.92
N ASN A 169 -22.35 -3.93 0.23
CA ASN A 169 -23.03 -4.19 1.47
C ASN A 169 -24.44 -3.60 1.42
N GLU A 170 -25.47 -4.42 1.55
CA GLU A 170 -26.88 -3.99 1.32
C GLU A 170 -27.56 -3.50 2.61
N HIS A 171 -26.93 -3.67 3.76
CA HIS A 171 -27.50 -3.32 5.05
C HIS A 171 -26.66 -2.29 5.78
N PRO A 172 -27.27 -1.26 6.37
CA PRO A 172 -26.56 -0.39 7.28
C PRO A 172 -26.05 -1.21 8.46
N LEU A 173 -24.84 -0.89 8.92
CA LEU A 173 -24.24 -1.47 10.10
C LEU A 173 -24.19 -0.43 11.22
N ASP A 174 -24.47 -0.89 12.44
CA ASP A 174 -24.37 -0.03 13.61
C ASP A 174 -22.89 0.19 13.96
N ASN A 175 -22.44 1.46 13.96
CA ASN A 175 -21.04 1.81 14.20
C ASN A 175 -20.90 3.10 15.03
N ILE A 176 -19.99 3.05 16.00
CA ILE A 176 -19.51 4.20 16.78
C ILE A 176 -18.00 4.33 16.63
N ALA A 177 -17.57 5.24 15.80
CA ALA A 177 -16.17 5.40 15.43
C ALA A 177 -15.40 6.37 16.33
N ILE A 178 -14.11 6.09 16.57
CA ILE A 178 -13.15 7.14 16.95
C ILE A 178 -12.77 7.91 15.68
N GLY A 179 -13.54 8.96 15.37
CA GLY A 179 -13.30 9.79 14.20
C GLY A 179 -11.91 10.46 14.23
N LYS A 180 -11.53 11.06 15.37
CA LYS A 180 -10.21 11.67 15.56
C LYS A 180 -9.72 11.48 16.99
N PHE A 181 -8.41 11.27 17.11
CA PHE A 181 -7.70 11.24 18.38
C PHE A 181 -6.44 12.08 18.28
N GLY A 182 -6.23 12.98 19.25
CA GLY A 182 -5.04 13.81 19.37
C GLY A 182 -4.67 14.00 20.82
N ALA A 183 -3.37 14.10 21.10
CA ALA A 183 -2.88 14.38 22.43
C ALA A 183 -1.64 15.29 22.35
N ILE A 184 -1.44 16.12 23.36
CA ILE A 184 -0.32 17.07 23.44
C ILE A 184 0.19 17.17 24.88
N HIS A 185 1.50 17.23 25.04
CA HIS A 185 2.11 17.53 26.33
C HIS A 185 1.94 19.00 26.66
N THR A 186 1.57 19.26 27.93
CA THR A 186 1.49 20.59 28.52
C THR A 186 2.48 20.70 29.68
N ALA A 187 2.61 21.88 30.30
CA ALA A 187 3.46 22.03 31.47
C ALA A 187 3.08 21.05 32.60
N ASP A 188 1.79 20.87 32.83
CA ASP A 188 1.25 20.13 33.99
C ASP A 188 0.97 18.64 33.71
N GLY A 189 1.02 18.19 32.46
CA GLY A 189 0.68 16.80 32.09
C GLY A 189 0.49 16.62 30.59
N THR A 190 -0.44 15.75 30.21
CA THR A 190 -0.88 15.58 28.82
C THR A 190 -2.36 15.87 28.72
N GLU A 191 -2.75 16.64 27.72
CA GLU A 191 -4.16 16.81 27.34
C GLU A 191 -4.44 15.96 26.10
N ALA A 192 -5.57 15.24 26.10
CA ALA A 192 -6.02 14.43 24.98
C ALA A 192 -7.46 14.80 24.58
N ILE A 193 -7.73 14.72 23.28
CA ILE A 193 -9.03 15.00 22.69
C ILE A 193 -9.43 13.83 21.82
N VAL A 194 -10.64 13.33 22.03
CA VAL A 194 -11.23 12.23 21.27
C VAL A 194 -12.54 12.73 20.66
N LYS A 195 -12.64 12.62 19.34
CA LYS A 195 -13.91 12.85 18.63
C LYS A 195 -14.53 11.49 18.34
N LEU A 196 -15.74 11.27 18.86
CA LEU A 196 -16.55 10.11 18.54
C LEU A 196 -17.63 10.50 17.53
N SER A 197 -17.97 9.57 16.65
CA SER A 197 -19.02 9.72 15.64
C SER A 197 -20.00 8.56 15.78
N ASN A 198 -21.27 8.87 16.01
CA ASN A 198 -22.35 7.89 15.99
C ASN A 198 -22.94 7.81 14.59
N GLN A 199 -22.78 6.68 13.94
CA GLN A 199 -23.29 6.41 12.59
C GLN A 199 -24.60 5.61 12.62
N THR A 200 -25.14 5.35 13.81
CA THR A 200 -26.41 4.64 14.00
C THR A 200 -27.61 5.58 14.00
N LEU A 201 -28.79 5.03 13.75
CA LEU A 201 -30.08 5.74 13.80
C LEU A 201 -30.67 5.83 15.21
N SER A 202 -29.86 5.58 16.22
CA SER A 202 -30.29 5.59 17.62
C SER A 202 -29.26 6.25 18.52
N LYS A 203 -29.73 6.79 19.66
CA LYS A 203 -28.82 7.29 20.68
C LYS A 203 -28.00 6.16 21.27
N GLN A 204 -26.68 6.35 21.31
CA GLN A 204 -25.74 5.40 21.86
C GLN A 204 -25.10 5.90 23.16
N MET A 205 -24.81 4.99 24.04
CA MET A 205 -24.09 5.22 25.29
C MET A 205 -23.03 4.16 25.48
N GLY A 206 -21.89 4.59 25.95
CA GLY A 206 -20.75 3.70 26.17
C GLY A 206 -19.69 4.38 27.02
N LYS A 207 -18.48 3.85 26.95
CA LYS A 207 -17.36 4.33 27.74
C LYS A 207 -16.13 4.48 26.86
N VAL A 208 -15.43 5.60 26.99
CA VAL A 208 -14.08 5.78 26.41
C VAL A 208 -13.06 5.49 27.49
N ILE A 209 -12.11 4.68 27.18
CA ILE A 209 -11.00 4.28 28.03
C ILE A 209 -9.71 4.81 27.40
N VAL A 210 -8.91 5.52 28.18
CA VAL A 210 -7.57 5.97 27.79
C VAL A 210 -6.54 5.13 28.53
N ASN A 211 -5.67 4.49 27.78
CA ASN A 211 -4.61 3.63 28.30
C ASN A 211 -3.23 4.20 27.96
N ASP A 212 -2.22 3.82 28.74
CA ASP A 212 -0.83 3.88 28.31
C ASP A 212 -0.65 3.00 27.07
N GLY A 213 -0.19 3.58 25.97
CA GLY A 213 -0.05 2.88 24.70
C GLY A 213 1.07 1.83 24.69
N LEU A 214 2.02 1.90 25.62
CA LEU A 214 3.15 0.97 25.70
C LEU A 214 2.91 -0.18 26.67
N THR A 215 2.28 0.10 27.83
CA THR A 215 2.06 -0.93 28.86
C THR A 215 0.65 -1.52 28.82
N GLY A 216 -0.31 -0.82 28.22
CA GLY A 216 -1.72 -1.17 28.24
C GLY A 216 -2.44 -0.83 29.53
N ASP A 217 -1.75 -0.17 30.50
CA ASP A 217 -2.35 0.21 31.78
C ASP A 217 -3.42 1.28 31.58
N ARG A 218 -4.58 1.09 32.22
CA ARG A 218 -5.66 2.07 32.19
C ARG A 218 -5.29 3.33 32.96
N LEU A 219 -5.36 4.49 32.30
CA LEU A 219 -5.10 5.80 32.87
C LEU A 219 -6.37 6.47 33.37
N THR A 220 -7.41 6.49 32.54
CA THR A 220 -8.70 7.10 32.87
C THR A 220 -9.82 6.53 32.01
N GLU A 221 -11.05 6.77 32.41
CA GLU A 221 -12.24 6.43 31.63
C GLU A 221 -13.29 7.52 31.76
N GLN A 222 -14.13 7.68 30.74
CA GLN A 222 -15.23 8.63 30.73
C GLN A 222 -16.46 8.04 30.03
N ASP A 223 -17.64 8.12 30.66
CA ASP A 223 -18.90 7.75 30.01
C ASP A 223 -19.27 8.79 28.95
N PHE A 224 -19.87 8.32 27.85
CA PHE A 224 -20.41 9.18 26.82
C PHE A 224 -21.84 8.82 26.46
N ALA A 225 -22.53 9.80 25.91
CA ALA A 225 -23.84 9.63 25.30
C ALA A 225 -23.85 10.46 24.00
N ILE A 226 -24.15 9.83 22.88
CA ILE A 226 -24.17 10.47 21.56
C ILE A 226 -25.52 10.25 20.93
N ASP A 227 -26.15 11.32 20.45
CA ASP A 227 -27.42 11.25 19.74
C ASP A 227 -27.19 10.61 18.34
N GLU A 228 -28.27 10.18 17.70
CA GLU A 228 -28.28 9.60 16.36
C GLU A 228 -27.54 10.49 15.33
N GLU A 229 -26.77 9.89 14.43
CA GLU A 229 -26.05 10.57 13.35
C GLU A 229 -25.29 11.84 13.78
N SER A 230 -24.70 11.84 14.97
CA SER A 230 -24.01 13.00 15.53
C SER A 230 -22.60 12.71 16.03
N ASP A 231 -21.89 13.78 16.35
CA ASP A 231 -20.53 13.73 16.87
C ASP A 231 -20.48 14.26 18.30
N VAL A 232 -19.57 13.72 19.11
CA VAL A 232 -19.22 14.30 20.42
C VAL A 232 -17.71 14.44 20.55
N LEU A 233 -17.28 15.49 21.24
CA LEU A 233 -15.89 15.74 21.56
C LEU A 233 -15.66 15.52 23.06
N LEU A 234 -14.78 14.62 23.41
CA LEU A 234 -14.35 14.34 24.78
C LEU A 234 -12.96 14.90 25.01
N SER A 235 -12.71 15.49 26.17
CA SER A 235 -11.43 16.07 26.54
C SER A 235 -10.95 15.44 27.84
N PHE A 236 -9.73 14.95 27.83
CA PHE A 236 -9.05 14.37 28.97
C PHE A 236 -7.88 15.28 29.35
N LYS A 237 -7.80 15.66 30.63
CA LYS A 237 -6.76 16.55 31.14
C LYS A 237 -5.96 15.85 32.23
N ASP A 238 -4.82 16.43 32.55
CA ASP A 238 -3.95 15.97 33.63
C ASP A 238 -3.53 14.48 33.50
N LEU A 239 -3.44 13.98 32.25
CA LEU A 239 -2.89 12.66 31.99
C LEU A 239 -1.37 12.69 32.24
N PRO A 240 -0.75 11.56 32.63
CA PRO A 240 0.69 11.50 32.78
C PRO A 240 1.41 11.80 31.46
N LYS A 241 2.64 12.32 31.52
CA LYS A 241 3.46 12.54 30.34
C LYS A 241 4.04 11.19 29.89
N LEU A 242 3.43 10.60 28.87
CA LEU A 242 3.80 9.32 28.28
C LEU A 242 4.07 9.48 26.78
N GLN A 243 4.94 8.65 26.25
CA GLN A 243 5.29 8.67 24.82
C GLN A 243 4.19 8.13 23.91
N ALA A 244 3.25 7.34 24.43
CA ALA A 244 2.20 6.73 23.63
C ALA A 244 0.89 6.60 24.40
N PHE A 245 -0.22 6.79 23.68
CA PHE A 245 -1.57 6.63 24.23
C PHE A 245 -2.39 5.74 23.31
N HIS A 246 -3.22 4.92 23.92
CA HIS A 246 -4.23 4.10 23.28
C HIS A 246 -5.60 4.48 23.81
N VAL A 247 -6.52 4.80 22.93
CA VAL A 247 -7.92 5.06 23.26
C VAL A 247 -8.78 3.92 22.73
N HIS A 248 -9.66 3.42 23.56
CA HIS A 248 -10.60 2.35 23.25
C HIS A 248 -12.02 2.77 23.61
N ILE A 249 -12.99 2.46 22.73
CA ILE A 249 -14.42 2.58 23.03
C ILE A 249 -14.93 1.21 23.50
N ASP A 250 -15.42 1.17 24.73
CA ASP A 250 -16.09 -0.02 25.28
C ASP A 250 -17.58 0.01 24.87
N ILE A 251 -17.83 -0.54 23.69
CA ILE A 251 -19.17 -0.68 23.10
C ILE A 251 -19.20 -1.95 22.23
N GLU A 252 -20.34 -2.61 22.17
CA GLU A 252 -20.59 -3.71 21.22
C GLU A 252 -21.27 -3.10 19.99
N ASP A 253 -20.51 -2.97 18.90
CA ASP A 253 -20.99 -2.56 17.60
C ASP A 253 -20.55 -3.52 16.48
N GLU A 254 -20.94 -3.22 15.25
CA GLU A 254 -20.70 -4.12 14.11
C GLU A 254 -19.36 -3.85 13.41
N TYR A 255 -18.59 -2.83 13.86
CA TYR A 255 -17.28 -2.54 13.28
C TYR A 255 -16.22 -2.18 14.35
N ALA A 256 -15.73 -3.19 15.03
CA ALA A 256 -14.79 -3.02 16.16
C ALA A 256 -13.39 -2.48 15.78
N THR A 257 -13.03 -2.42 14.50
CA THR A 257 -11.66 -2.02 14.09
C THR A 257 -11.42 -0.52 14.34
N ASP A 258 -12.42 0.33 14.26
CA ASP A 258 -12.33 1.77 14.49
C ASP A 258 -12.67 2.18 15.94
N ASN A 259 -12.93 1.20 16.81
CA ASN A 259 -13.08 1.38 18.25
C ASN A 259 -11.75 1.62 18.97
N ASP A 260 -10.62 1.48 18.29
CA ASP A 260 -9.28 1.70 18.82
C ASP A 260 -8.55 2.80 18.04
N ALA A 261 -7.86 3.69 18.76
CA ALA A 261 -6.99 4.69 18.17
C ALA A 261 -5.69 4.82 18.98
N PHE A 262 -4.59 5.05 18.26
CA PHE A 262 -3.25 5.03 18.80
C PHE A 262 -2.50 6.31 18.44
N ILE A 263 -1.75 6.88 19.37
CA ILE A 263 -0.89 8.03 19.10
C ILE A 263 0.45 7.88 19.84
N VAL A 264 1.52 8.28 19.16
CA VAL A 264 2.83 8.47 19.79
C VAL A 264 3.13 9.96 19.85
N ILE A 265 3.66 10.43 20.96
CA ILE A 265 3.94 11.84 21.23
C ILE A 265 5.40 11.97 21.62
N GLY A 266 6.16 12.79 20.87
CA GLY A 266 7.53 13.15 21.24
C GLY A 266 7.57 14.09 22.44
N ASN A 267 8.68 14.07 23.11
CA ASN A 267 8.99 15.11 24.10
C ASN A 267 9.16 16.43 23.35
N GLU A 268 8.09 17.21 23.23
CA GLU A 268 8.19 18.57 22.71
C GLU A 268 8.94 19.44 23.73
N SER A 269 10.24 19.68 23.51
CA SER A 269 10.88 20.81 24.15
C SER A 269 10.37 22.09 23.47
N SER A 270 9.54 22.84 24.20
CA SER A 270 8.94 24.08 23.67
C SER A 270 9.92 25.24 23.67
N GLU A 271 11.06 25.14 24.33
CA GLU A 271 12.02 26.18 24.53
C GLU A 271 13.24 26.01 23.63
N VAL A 272 13.67 27.11 23.02
CA VAL A 272 14.92 27.18 22.25
C VAL A 272 15.89 28.08 23.00
N ILE A 273 17.06 27.57 23.31
CA ILE A 273 18.12 28.36 23.92
C ILE A 273 19.22 28.63 22.90
N VAL A 274 19.38 29.89 22.55
CA VAL A 274 20.40 30.36 21.58
C VAL A 274 21.59 30.90 22.33
N ASP A 275 22.78 30.40 21.99
CA ASP A 275 24.05 30.86 22.56
C ASP A 275 24.21 32.38 22.38
N ASN A 276 24.60 33.05 23.48
CA ASN A 276 24.87 34.49 23.49
C ASN A 276 25.99 34.93 22.53
N GLN A 277 26.82 34.00 22.06
CA GLN A 277 27.90 34.28 21.10
C GLN A 277 27.43 34.27 19.65
N LEU A 278 26.27 33.70 19.38
CA LEU A 278 25.71 33.66 18.02
C LEU A 278 25.18 35.01 17.58
N HIS A 279 25.15 35.22 16.27
CA HIS A 279 24.59 36.42 15.66
C HIS A 279 23.09 36.57 16.02
N GLU A 280 22.67 37.80 16.38
CA GLU A 280 21.28 38.09 16.81
C GLU A 280 20.20 37.63 15.82
N LEU A 281 20.51 37.59 14.52
CA LEU A 281 19.58 37.14 13.48
C LEU A 281 19.17 35.65 13.64
N VAL A 282 19.99 34.83 14.29
CA VAL A 282 19.63 33.44 14.61
C VAL A 282 18.44 33.43 15.57
N LYS A 283 18.53 34.17 16.67
CA LYS A 283 17.44 34.33 17.61
C LYS A 283 16.17 34.87 16.96
N LYS A 284 16.32 35.91 16.14
CA LYS A 284 15.19 36.52 15.40
C LYS A 284 14.54 35.56 14.42
N ALA A 285 15.27 34.64 13.83
CA ALA A 285 14.70 33.62 12.94
C ALA A 285 13.75 32.67 13.70
N PHE A 286 14.13 32.23 14.90
CA PHE A 286 13.25 31.42 15.74
C PHE A 286 12.05 32.22 16.28
N GLU A 287 12.24 33.48 16.68
CA GLU A 287 11.15 34.36 17.08
C GLU A 287 10.14 34.58 15.95
N ALA A 288 10.62 34.72 14.70
CA ALA A 288 9.79 34.95 13.53
C ALA A 288 8.86 33.75 13.19
N ILE A 289 9.22 32.56 13.62
CA ILE A 289 8.38 31.34 13.48
C ILE A 289 7.50 31.06 14.70
N GLY A 290 7.42 32.02 15.64
CA GLY A 290 6.49 32.00 16.78
C GLY A 290 6.97 31.20 18.00
N LEU A 291 8.27 30.94 18.13
CA LEU A 291 8.81 30.19 19.26
C LEU A 291 9.21 31.07 20.43
N THR A 292 9.17 30.52 21.61
CA THR A 292 9.77 31.11 22.80
C THR A 292 11.27 30.85 22.80
N VAL A 293 12.07 31.92 22.70
CA VAL A 293 13.53 31.82 22.57
C VAL A 293 14.18 32.55 23.73
N SER A 294 15.02 31.86 24.47
CA SER A 294 15.89 32.45 25.46
C SER A 294 17.34 32.53 24.93
N SER A 295 18.11 33.45 25.47
CA SER A 295 19.56 33.51 25.23
C SER A 295 20.29 32.96 26.43
N GLY A 296 21.22 32.03 26.23
CA GLY A 296 21.89 31.33 27.29
C GLY A 296 23.43 31.36 27.20
N SER A 297 24.06 31.25 28.35
CA SER A 297 25.49 30.94 28.48
C SER A 297 25.70 29.43 28.44
N PHE A 298 26.97 28.98 28.28
CA PHE A 298 27.35 27.56 28.32
C PHE A 298 26.71 26.78 29.48
N ASN A 299 26.80 27.30 30.71
CA ASN A 299 26.25 26.62 31.89
C ASN A 299 24.75 26.51 31.89
N GLU A 300 24.04 27.53 31.39
CA GLU A 300 22.57 27.53 31.27
C GLU A 300 22.13 26.53 30.21
N MET A 301 22.79 26.49 29.06
CA MET A 301 22.52 25.53 27.98
C MET A 301 22.79 24.08 28.43
N THR A 302 23.91 23.84 29.15
CA THR A 302 24.22 22.50 29.69
C THR A 302 23.16 22.04 30.69
N SER A 303 22.65 22.93 31.53
CA SER A 303 21.61 22.61 32.51
C SER A 303 20.22 22.39 31.90
N ALA A 304 19.95 22.99 30.78
CA ALA A 304 18.63 22.92 30.10
C ALA A 304 18.58 21.88 28.95
N ARG A 305 19.66 21.16 28.71
CA ARG A 305 19.84 20.30 27.55
C ARG A 305 18.75 19.23 27.38
N ASP A 306 18.25 18.67 28.47
CA ASP A 306 17.22 17.63 28.46
C ASP A 306 15.81 18.19 28.23
N HIS A 307 15.63 19.53 28.21
CA HIS A 307 14.33 20.17 28.16
C HIS A 307 14.22 21.29 27.11
N ALA A 308 15.32 21.68 26.48
CA ALA A 308 15.37 22.76 25.51
C ALA A 308 16.25 22.39 24.31
N MET A 309 15.85 22.85 23.13
CA MET A 309 16.69 22.76 21.95
C MET A 309 17.85 23.74 22.07
N ILE A 310 19.06 23.23 21.96
CA ILE A 310 20.27 24.03 22.05
C ILE A 310 20.75 24.46 20.66
N VAL A 311 21.03 25.75 20.52
CA VAL A 311 21.59 26.36 19.30
C VAL A 311 22.89 27.09 19.70
N THR A 312 24.02 26.57 19.27
CA THR A 312 25.35 27.08 19.70
C THR A 312 26.39 26.99 18.58
N ASN A 313 27.57 27.59 18.78
CA ASN A 313 28.77 27.34 17.97
C ASN A 313 29.83 26.51 18.71
N ASP A 314 29.52 26.07 19.93
CA ASP A 314 30.44 25.30 20.76
C ASP A 314 30.41 23.81 20.42
N THR A 315 31.49 23.33 19.81
CA THR A 315 31.59 21.94 19.32
C THR A 315 31.65 20.91 20.46
N SER A 316 31.89 21.30 21.71
CA SER A 316 31.86 20.37 22.85
C SER A 316 30.47 19.75 23.07
N PHE A 317 29.40 20.44 22.67
CA PHE A 317 28.05 19.92 22.74
C PHE A 317 27.78 18.75 21.77
N LEU A 318 28.63 18.55 20.76
CA LEU A 318 28.55 17.37 19.89
C LEU A 318 29.04 16.09 20.55
N GLU A 319 29.92 16.20 21.54
CA GLU A 319 30.51 15.06 22.25
C GLU A 319 29.72 14.66 23.51
N GLU A 320 28.97 15.60 24.07
CA GLU A 320 28.24 15.42 25.32
C GLU A 320 26.70 15.30 25.07
N GLY A 321 26.01 14.50 25.90
CA GLY A 321 24.56 14.37 25.98
C GLY A 321 23.95 13.52 24.86
N THR A 322 22.65 13.24 24.97
CA THR A 322 21.86 12.37 24.08
C THR A 322 21.06 13.15 23.04
N GLU A 323 20.59 14.34 23.40
CA GLU A 323 19.72 15.14 22.54
C GLU A 323 20.49 15.84 21.41
N PRO A 324 19.98 15.82 20.17
CA PRO A 324 20.61 16.49 19.04
C PRO A 324 20.53 18.01 19.17
N ILE A 325 21.51 18.72 18.61
CA ILE A 325 21.64 20.17 18.64
C ILE A 325 21.70 20.79 17.24
N LEU A 326 21.50 22.11 17.17
CA LEU A 326 21.83 22.90 15.99
C LEU A 326 23.14 23.66 16.24
N LEU A 327 24.19 23.29 15.51
CA LEU A 327 25.49 23.96 15.57
C LEU A 327 25.61 24.96 14.40
N ILE A 328 25.95 26.24 14.68
CA ILE A 328 26.12 27.29 13.69
C ILE A 328 27.51 27.91 13.83
N GLY A 329 28.37 27.63 12.86
CA GLY A 329 29.80 27.93 12.99
C GLY A 329 30.52 26.93 13.86
N ARG A 330 31.79 27.24 14.19
CA ARG A 330 32.66 26.41 15.05
C ARG A 330 33.57 27.29 15.89
N ASN A 331 33.60 27.06 17.19
CA ASN A 331 34.48 27.77 18.13
C ASN A 331 35.92 27.22 18.19
N ASP A 332 36.17 26.02 17.64
CA ASP A 332 37.42 25.27 17.69
C ASP A 332 38.29 25.42 16.44
N SER A 333 37.83 26.14 15.42
CA SER A 333 38.53 26.28 14.15
C SER A 333 38.32 27.65 13.50
N THR A 334 39.00 27.90 12.37
CA THR A 334 38.88 29.14 11.60
C THR A 334 38.34 28.87 10.23
N THR A 335 37.63 29.84 9.66
CA THR A 335 37.05 29.75 8.35
C THR A 335 38.07 29.87 7.22
N GLU A 336 37.80 29.20 6.09
CA GLU A 336 38.51 29.35 4.82
C GLU A 336 37.61 29.98 3.79
N PRO A 337 38.13 30.86 2.89
CA PRO A 337 37.35 31.40 1.80
C PRO A 337 36.81 30.31 0.89
N VAL A 338 35.58 30.47 0.45
CA VAL A 338 34.94 29.59 -0.53
C VAL A 338 34.22 30.40 -1.59
N SER A 339 34.19 29.88 -2.81
CA SER A 339 33.36 30.39 -3.90
C SER A 339 32.94 29.21 -4.76
N GLY A 340 31.72 29.19 -5.21
CA GLY A 340 31.21 28.10 -6.05
C GLY A 340 29.68 28.07 -6.07
N VAL A 341 29.15 27.01 -6.64
CA VAL A 341 27.70 26.79 -6.74
C VAL A 341 27.27 25.92 -5.57
N MET A 342 26.20 26.34 -4.92
CA MET A 342 25.55 25.57 -3.86
C MET A 342 24.87 24.33 -4.48
N GLN A 343 24.98 23.21 -3.81
CA GLN A 343 24.31 21.95 -4.14
C GLN A 343 23.74 21.36 -2.88
N SER A 344 22.43 21.19 -2.84
CA SER A 344 21.73 20.51 -1.74
C SER A 344 21.36 19.08 -2.13
N SER A 345 21.32 18.19 -1.16
CA SER A 345 20.81 16.83 -1.31
C SER A 345 19.27 16.83 -1.28
N ASN A 346 18.64 15.73 -1.73
CA ASN A 346 17.19 15.56 -1.60
C ASN A 346 16.84 15.13 -0.16
N ASP A 347 17.12 16.01 0.81
CA ASP A 347 16.86 15.79 2.23
C ASP A 347 15.58 16.53 2.65
N PRO A 348 14.74 15.97 3.55
CA PRO A 348 13.54 16.62 4.08
C PRO A 348 13.77 18.02 4.63
N LEU A 349 14.98 18.31 5.14
CA LEU A 349 15.38 19.62 5.64
C LEU A 349 15.18 20.74 4.61
N PHE A 350 15.33 20.42 3.31
CA PHE A 350 15.26 21.41 2.22
C PHE A 350 13.91 21.42 1.49
N THR A 351 12.95 20.62 1.92
CA THR A 351 11.63 20.52 1.23
C THR A 351 10.91 21.86 1.10
N ILE A 352 11.01 22.70 2.14
CA ILE A 352 10.40 24.04 2.17
C ILE A 352 11.42 25.18 2.26
N ALA A 353 12.69 24.86 2.47
CA ALA A 353 13.78 25.80 2.75
C ALA A 353 14.98 25.55 1.83
N SER A 354 14.84 25.78 0.51
CA SER A 354 15.98 25.66 -0.41
C SER A 354 17.10 26.62 -0.03
N VAL A 355 18.33 26.12 -0.13
CA VAL A 355 19.57 26.87 0.08
C VAL A 355 20.34 27.13 -1.22
N ASP A 356 19.82 26.72 -2.37
CA ASP A 356 20.53 26.72 -3.66
C ASP A 356 20.94 28.14 -4.12
N ASP A 357 20.16 29.16 -3.75
CA ASP A 357 20.42 30.56 -4.09
C ASP A 357 21.19 31.33 -3.01
N VAL A 358 21.67 30.65 -1.97
CA VAL A 358 22.36 31.29 -0.84
C VAL A 358 23.84 31.48 -1.17
N TYR A 359 24.33 32.70 -0.98
CA TYR A 359 25.75 33.01 -1.11
C TYR A 359 26.48 32.83 0.23
N VAL A 360 27.63 32.17 0.19
CA VAL A 360 28.53 31.97 1.34
C VAL A 360 29.96 32.32 0.93
N SER A 361 30.62 33.16 1.71
CA SER A 361 32.00 33.62 1.42
C SER A 361 33.09 32.84 2.12
N ALA A 362 32.78 32.14 3.21
CA ALA A 362 33.76 31.37 3.98
C ALA A 362 33.09 30.16 4.68
N LEU A 363 33.82 29.06 4.79
CA LEU A 363 33.37 27.82 5.46
C LEU A 363 34.39 27.40 6.53
N TYR A 364 33.87 26.81 7.61
CA TYR A 364 34.67 26.06 8.55
C TYR A 364 35.07 24.69 7.98
N PRO A 365 36.15 24.07 8.45
CA PRO A 365 36.51 22.71 8.08
C PRO A 365 35.38 21.72 8.44
N PRO A 366 35.13 20.70 7.60
CA PRO A 366 34.11 19.71 7.85
C PRO A 366 34.40 18.88 9.12
N LEU A 367 33.35 18.34 9.72
CA LEU A 367 33.43 17.37 10.82
C LEU A 367 33.51 15.96 10.22
N GLU A 368 34.46 15.16 10.70
CA GLU A 368 34.62 13.77 10.25
C GLU A 368 33.49 12.86 10.73
N GLY A 369 33.06 11.94 9.91
CA GLY A 369 31.97 11.01 10.24
C GLY A 369 30.56 11.59 10.08
N PHE A 370 30.43 12.88 9.67
CA PHE A 370 29.14 13.52 9.44
C PHE A 370 28.73 13.42 7.96
N SER A 371 27.44 13.19 7.70
CA SER A 371 26.89 13.18 6.34
C SER A 371 26.72 14.61 5.81
N THR A 372 27.10 14.84 4.56
CA THR A 372 26.95 16.15 3.90
C THR A 372 25.54 16.28 3.31
N LEU A 373 24.79 17.29 3.76
CA LEU A 373 23.45 17.62 3.27
C LEU A 373 23.48 18.70 2.20
N ALA A 374 24.36 19.69 2.33
CA ALA A 374 24.60 20.71 1.31
C ALA A 374 26.09 21.02 1.20
N SER A 375 26.55 21.37 0.00
CA SER A 375 27.96 21.66 -0.29
C SER A 375 28.11 22.83 -1.27
N ILE A 376 29.28 23.48 -1.23
CA ILE A 376 29.68 24.54 -2.17
C ILE A 376 30.94 24.05 -2.85
N ASP A 377 30.86 23.80 -4.16
CA ASP A 377 31.97 23.27 -4.95
C ASP A 377 32.63 22.01 -4.32
N GLY A 378 31.75 21.11 -3.78
CA GLY A 378 32.15 19.89 -3.13
C GLY A 378 32.64 20.01 -1.68
N LYS A 379 32.77 21.23 -1.13
CA LYS A 379 33.05 21.46 0.29
C LYS A 379 31.77 21.48 1.09
N PRO A 380 31.66 20.70 2.18
CA PRO A 380 30.46 20.67 3.02
C PRO A 380 30.10 22.05 3.57
N PHE A 381 28.81 22.41 3.45
CA PHE A 381 28.22 23.62 4.03
C PHE A 381 27.28 23.27 5.18
N ILE A 382 26.43 22.26 4.97
CA ILE A 382 25.54 21.74 6.01
C ILE A 382 25.82 20.24 6.15
N GLN A 383 26.04 19.81 7.39
CA GLN A 383 26.27 18.40 7.74
C GLN A 383 25.26 17.91 8.78
N ARG A 384 25.06 16.59 8.84
CA ARG A 384 24.30 15.91 9.89
C ARG A 384 25.19 14.88 10.58
N SER A 385 25.17 14.90 11.92
CA SER A 385 25.86 13.88 12.71
C SER A 385 25.11 12.54 12.70
N PRO A 386 25.75 11.44 13.10
CA PRO A 386 25.07 10.15 13.34
C PRO A 386 23.93 10.24 14.36
N ARG A 387 24.04 11.12 15.35
CA ARG A 387 23.03 11.36 16.38
C ARG A 387 21.85 12.19 15.87
N GLY A 388 22.00 12.90 14.75
CA GLY A 388 20.97 13.78 14.18
C GLY A 388 21.25 15.28 14.36
N ASP A 389 22.39 15.70 14.96
CA ASP A 389 22.75 17.11 15.02
C ASP A 389 22.80 17.71 13.62
N ILE A 390 22.36 18.95 13.48
CA ILE A 390 22.48 19.72 12.25
C ILE A 390 23.60 20.74 12.44
N VAL A 391 24.56 20.73 11.54
CA VAL A 391 25.74 21.60 11.59
C VAL A 391 25.81 22.48 10.37
N ILE A 392 25.82 23.79 10.56
CA ILE A 392 26.03 24.81 9.53
C ILE A 392 27.47 25.30 9.63
N LEU A 393 28.30 25.00 8.64
CA LEU A 393 29.74 25.25 8.65
C LEU A 393 30.10 26.68 8.19
N THR A 394 29.28 27.67 8.57
CA THR A 394 29.58 29.09 8.34
C THR A 394 28.99 29.95 9.46
N ASP A 395 29.56 31.15 9.67
CA ASP A 395 28.90 32.17 10.48
C ASP A 395 27.89 32.96 9.65
N ILE A 396 26.84 33.43 10.31
CA ILE A 396 25.81 34.26 9.71
C ILE A 396 26.38 35.54 9.07
N GLY A 397 27.52 36.04 9.56
CA GLY A 397 28.20 37.19 8.96
C GLY A 397 28.90 36.91 7.62
N PHE A 398 29.09 35.66 7.24
CA PHE A 398 29.75 35.26 5.98
C PHE A 398 28.76 34.83 4.89
N THR A 399 27.47 35.06 5.10
CA THR A 399 26.42 34.64 4.16
C THR A 399 25.36 35.75 4.00
N ASP A 400 24.72 35.80 2.85
CA ASP A 400 23.53 36.61 2.61
C ASP A 400 22.21 35.91 2.98
N TRP A 401 22.28 34.67 3.49
CA TRP A 401 21.12 33.83 3.81
C TRP A 401 20.06 34.53 4.68
N PRO A 402 20.38 35.35 5.69
CA PRO A 402 19.38 36.08 6.45
C PRO A 402 18.49 37.02 5.63
N LEU A 403 18.88 37.36 4.40
CA LEU A 403 18.10 38.16 3.49
C LEU A 403 17.10 37.32 2.64
N HIS A 404 17.23 36.00 2.69
CA HIS A 404 16.38 35.06 1.93
C HIS A 404 15.19 34.59 2.77
N PRO A 405 14.00 34.43 2.17
CA PRO A 405 12.85 33.87 2.86
C PRO A 405 13.08 32.44 3.41
N SER A 406 14.00 31.70 2.80
CA SER A 406 14.35 30.34 3.23
C SER A 406 15.07 30.31 4.58
N PHE A 407 15.62 31.43 5.07
CA PHE A 407 16.35 31.46 6.34
C PHE A 407 15.48 31.05 7.55
N PRO A 408 14.38 31.75 7.87
CA PRO A 408 13.51 31.31 8.96
C PRO A 408 12.84 29.94 8.70
N LEU A 409 12.56 29.59 7.45
CA LEU A 409 12.00 28.30 7.10
C LEU A 409 12.96 27.14 7.36
N PHE A 410 14.27 27.37 7.14
CA PHE A 410 15.29 26.37 7.47
C PHE A 410 15.36 26.12 8.98
N PHE A 411 15.29 27.16 9.80
CA PHE A 411 15.26 27.00 11.24
C PHE A 411 13.99 26.27 11.72
N TRP A 412 12.87 26.53 11.06
CA TRP A 412 11.64 25.77 11.30
C TRP A 412 11.82 24.27 10.95
N SER A 413 12.34 23.96 9.76
CA SER A 413 12.62 22.57 9.36
C SER A 413 13.64 21.90 10.28
N SER A 414 14.71 22.63 10.66
CA SER A 414 15.72 22.11 11.59
C SER A 414 15.12 21.80 12.95
N MET A 415 14.30 22.70 13.47
CA MET A 415 13.61 22.50 14.73
C MET A 415 12.69 21.28 14.67
N GLU A 416 11.88 21.17 13.64
CA GLU A 416 10.96 20.04 13.45
C GLU A 416 11.74 18.71 13.46
N MET A 417 12.88 18.68 12.76
CA MET A 417 13.73 17.48 12.71
C MET A 417 14.44 17.17 14.03
N LEU A 418 14.90 18.20 14.76
CA LEU A 418 15.60 18.05 16.03
C LEU A 418 14.62 17.78 17.20
N ARG A 419 13.38 18.28 17.09
CA ARG A 419 12.29 18.03 18.05
C ARG A 419 11.64 16.68 17.91
N SER A 420 11.57 16.17 16.69
CA SER A 420 11.17 14.78 16.45
C SER A 420 12.21 13.90 17.12
N GLY A 421 12.15 13.89 18.45
CA GLY A 421 13.14 13.24 19.32
C GLY A 421 13.47 11.86 18.78
N ASN A 422 14.65 11.38 19.01
CA ASN A 422 15.13 10.08 18.56
C ASN A 422 14.17 8.92 18.89
N ASP A 423 13.18 9.17 19.76
CA ASP A 423 12.24 8.17 20.29
C ASP A 423 10.98 7.97 19.44
N ILE A 424 10.69 8.85 18.45
CA ILE A 424 9.47 8.75 17.64
C ILE A 424 9.80 8.74 16.15
N ALA A 425 9.23 7.75 15.45
CA ALA A 425 9.31 7.66 14.00
C ALA A 425 8.13 8.35 13.30
N GLY A 426 7.02 8.58 14.01
CA GLY A 426 5.85 9.31 13.53
C GLY A 426 4.55 8.52 13.56
N THR A 427 3.51 9.12 12.99
CA THR A 427 2.21 8.49 12.76
C THR A 427 2.04 8.18 11.27
N PHE A 428 1.54 7.00 10.98
CA PHE A 428 1.39 6.44 9.64
C PHE A 428 -0.03 5.90 9.43
N THR A 429 -0.42 5.75 8.17
CA THR A 429 -1.57 4.92 7.78
C THR A 429 -1.09 3.50 7.42
N PRO A 430 -1.98 2.50 7.39
CA PRO A 430 -1.64 1.13 6.99
C PRO A 430 -0.86 1.08 5.67
N ASN A 431 0.23 0.32 5.65
CA ASN A 431 1.11 0.15 4.49
C ASN A 431 1.64 1.46 3.84
N GLU A 432 1.60 2.59 4.56
CA GLU A 432 2.15 3.85 4.08
C GLU A 432 3.63 3.72 3.79
N ARG A 433 4.04 4.15 2.59
CA ARG A 433 5.45 4.19 2.18
C ARG A 433 6.05 5.57 2.42
N LYS A 434 7.09 5.63 3.21
CA LYS A 434 7.78 6.88 3.55
C LYS A 434 9.28 6.64 3.71
N ALA A 435 10.09 7.64 3.41
CA ALA A 435 11.49 7.61 3.81
C ALA A 435 11.58 7.87 5.31
N LEU A 436 12.18 6.95 6.05
CA LEU A 436 12.55 7.18 7.45
C LEU A 436 13.99 7.69 7.50
N LEU A 437 14.21 8.66 8.37
CA LEU A 437 15.57 9.07 8.73
C LEU A 437 16.16 7.97 9.61
N THR A 438 17.21 7.33 9.09
CA THR A 438 17.99 6.31 9.81
C THR A 438 19.24 6.91 10.37
N GLY A 439 19.72 6.38 11.49
CA GLY A 439 21.05 6.70 12.01
C GLY A 439 22.14 6.37 10.97
N SER A 440 23.20 7.18 10.90
CA SER A 440 24.32 6.89 10.01
C SER A 440 25.02 5.60 10.45
N GLY A 441 25.14 4.64 9.53
CA GLY A 441 25.75 3.33 9.80
C GLY A 441 24.76 2.22 10.14
N ALA A 442 23.45 2.47 10.07
CA ALA A 442 22.44 1.43 10.25
C ALA A 442 22.59 0.36 9.16
N GLU A 443 22.67 -0.91 9.55
CA GLU A 443 22.58 -2.05 8.62
C GLU A 443 21.13 -2.26 8.15
N GLY A 444 20.16 -1.83 8.95
CA GLY A 444 18.72 -1.93 8.67
C GLY A 444 17.87 -1.44 9.83
N ILE A 445 16.58 -1.35 9.58
CA ILE A 445 15.54 -1.02 10.56
C ILE A 445 14.72 -2.29 10.80
N GLU A 446 14.54 -2.67 12.06
CA GLU A 446 13.67 -3.78 12.45
C GLU A 446 12.42 -3.25 13.14
N ILE A 447 11.26 -3.82 12.80
CA ILE A 447 9.96 -3.45 13.37
C ILE A 447 9.45 -4.61 14.23
N PHE A 448 8.97 -4.25 15.41
CA PHE A 448 8.36 -5.16 16.37
C PHE A 448 7.01 -4.62 16.85
N THR A 449 6.11 -5.50 17.24
CA THR A 449 4.94 -5.09 18.04
C THR A 449 5.41 -4.68 19.45
N ILE A 450 4.53 -4.04 20.22
CA ILE A 450 4.83 -3.70 21.63
C ILE A 450 5.16 -4.95 22.48
N ASP A 451 4.59 -6.11 22.12
CA ASP A 451 4.88 -7.41 22.76
C ASP A 451 6.17 -8.09 22.25
N ASP A 452 7.06 -7.35 21.60
CA ASP A 452 8.34 -7.81 21.04
C ASP A 452 8.23 -8.91 19.97
N LYS A 453 7.07 -9.02 19.29
CA LYS A 453 6.92 -9.90 18.14
C LYS A 453 7.48 -9.22 16.89
N TYR A 454 8.39 -9.89 16.19
CA TYR A 454 8.95 -9.42 14.93
C TYR A 454 7.87 -9.22 13.86
N VAL A 455 7.93 -8.10 13.14
CA VAL A 455 7.02 -7.73 12.04
C VAL A 455 7.74 -7.70 10.71
N ALA A 456 8.82 -6.90 10.60
CA ALA A 456 9.54 -6.71 9.33
C ALA A 456 10.95 -6.16 9.54
N THR A 457 11.80 -6.28 8.50
CA THR A 457 13.11 -5.62 8.42
C THR A 457 13.23 -4.85 7.11
N TYR A 458 13.76 -3.65 7.15
CA TYR A 458 14.02 -2.77 6.01
C TYR A 458 15.50 -2.41 5.95
N SER A 459 16.07 -2.42 4.75
CA SER A 459 17.46 -2.00 4.54
C SER A 459 17.64 -0.50 4.78
N ALA A 460 18.77 -0.09 5.29
CA ALA A 460 19.12 1.32 5.46
C ALA A 460 19.04 2.07 4.12
N GLY A 461 18.42 3.24 4.13
CA GLY A 461 18.18 4.05 2.92
C GLY A 461 17.12 3.49 1.97
N GLY A 462 16.47 2.36 2.32
CA GLY A 462 15.33 1.82 1.61
C GLY A 462 14.02 2.57 1.92
N SER A 463 12.98 2.31 1.11
CA SER A 463 11.64 2.81 1.43
C SER A 463 11.07 2.00 2.59
N PHE A 464 10.74 2.67 3.69
CA PHE A 464 9.98 2.09 4.79
C PHE A 464 8.52 1.91 4.40
N VAL A 465 7.93 0.79 4.80
CA VAL A 465 6.50 0.52 4.69
C VAL A 465 5.94 0.30 6.09
N ALA A 466 4.97 1.10 6.49
CA ALA A 466 4.32 0.96 7.79
C ALA A 466 3.59 -0.40 7.90
N PRO A 467 3.47 -0.98 9.11
CA PRO A 467 2.67 -2.17 9.31
C PRO A 467 1.23 -2.02 8.81
N SER A 468 0.61 -3.11 8.37
CA SER A 468 -0.75 -3.11 7.85
C SER A 468 -1.82 -2.94 8.93
N LYS A 469 -1.59 -3.42 10.15
CA LYS A 469 -2.57 -3.33 11.24
C LYS A 469 -2.41 -2.03 12.02
N PRO A 470 -3.52 -1.35 12.39
CA PRO A 470 -3.47 -0.25 13.35
C PRO A 470 -2.86 -0.68 14.69
N GLY A 471 -2.09 0.20 15.30
CA GLY A 471 -1.41 -0.11 16.57
C GLY A 471 -0.18 0.77 16.81
N ILE A 472 0.50 0.51 17.91
CA ILE A 472 1.81 1.07 18.23
C ILE A 472 2.88 0.00 17.99
N TYR A 473 3.99 0.42 17.41
CA TYR A 473 5.10 -0.47 17.06
C TYR A 473 6.43 0.11 17.53
N LYS A 474 7.36 -0.78 17.85
CA LYS A 474 8.75 -0.47 18.14
C LYS A 474 9.57 -0.57 16.86
N LEU A 475 10.40 0.41 16.64
CA LEU A 475 11.36 0.47 15.56
C LEU A 475 12.75 0.47 16.16
N MET A 476 13.55 -0.53 15.82
CA MET A 476 14.95 -0.65 16.25
C MET A 476 15.86 -0.21 15.11
N ASP A 477 16.62 0.86 15.34
CA ASP A 477 17.60 1.41 14.41
C ASP A 477 18.94 1.58 15.10
N SER A 478 19.95 0.80 14.71
CA SER A 478 21.31 0.90 15.24
C SER A 478 21.40 0.84 16.78
N GLY A 479 20.48 0.10 17.42
CA GLY A 479 20.40 -0.01 18.88
C GLY A 479 19.60 1.09 19.56
N MET A 480 19.05 2.04 18.81
CA MET A 480 18.05 3.00 19.29
C MET A 480 16.64 2.45 19.12
N GLU A 481 15.85 2.56 20.19
CA GLU A 481 14.42 2.22 20.17
C GLU A 481 13.60 3.47 19.86
N ARG A 482 12.72 3.37 18.88
CA ARG A 482 11.80 4.43 18.46
C ARG A 482 10.40 3.86 18.39
N PHE A 483 9.39 4.71 18.55
CA PHE A 483 8.00 4.30 18.45
C PHE A 483 7.33 4.92 17.24
N LEU A 484 6.41 4.17 16.65
CA LEU A 484 5.49 4.67 15.63
C LEU A 484 4.07 4.22 15.93
N SER A 485 3.10 5.01 15.49
CA SER A 485 1.69 4.62 15.52
C SER A 485 1.16 4.43 14.09
N VAL A 486 0.32 3.42 13.90
CA VAL A 486 -0.44 3.20 12.67
C VAL A 486 -1.91 3.43 12.99
N GLN A 487 -2.57 4.33 12.24
CA GLN A 487 -3.97 4.69 12.41
C GLN A 487 -4.74 4.45 11.12
N LEU A 488 -6.01 4.08 11.23
CA LEU A 488 -6.90 4.01 10.07
C LEU A 488 -7.03 5.37 9.38
N GLU A 489 -7.12 5.36 8.06
CA GLU A 489 -7.50 6.54 7.29
C GLU A 489 -8.92 6.96 7.67
N GLN A 490 -9.25 8.25 7.48
CA GLN A 490 -10.55 8.78 7.92
C GLN A 490 -11.73 8.09 7.22
N ASP A 491 -11.54 7.76 5.95
CA ASP A 491 -12.56 7.14 5.10
C ASP A 491 -12.83 5.67 5.50
N GLU A 492 -11.87 5.03 6.18
CA GLU A 492 -12.00 3.67 6.73
C GLU A 492 -12.66 3.60 8.13
N LYS A 493 -13.12 4.72 8.67
CA LYS A 493 -13.82 4.80 9.96
C LYS A 493 -15.33 4.86 9.79
N SER A 494 -15.82 4.39 8.69
CA SER A 494 -17.25 4.23 8.41
C SER A 494 -17.44 3.06 7.46
N VAL A 495 -18.57 2.39 7.57
CA VAL A 495 -18.94 1.32 6.65
C VAL A 495 -20.13 1.81 5.83
N ALA A 496 -19.89 1.97 4.55
CA ALA A 496 -20.94 2.41 3.63
C ALA A 496 -21.85 1.23 3.25
N TYR A 497 -23.03 1.53 2.73
CA TYR A 497 -23.97 0.52 2.26
C TYR A 497 -24.78 1.02 1.07
N GLY A 498 -25.27 0.09 0.25
CA GLY A 498 -26.11 0.40 -0.90
C GLY A 498 -26.51 -0.84 -1.68
N SER A 499 -27.42 -0.69 -2.63
CA SER A 499 -27.89 -1.82 -3.43
C SER A 499 -26.80 -2.34 -4.36
N SER A 500 -26.67 -3.65 -4.47
CA SER A 500 -25.89 -4.32 -5.52
C SER A 500 -26.52 -4.07 -6.89
N TYR A 501 -25.72 -4.01 -7.95
CA TYR A 501 -26.20 -3.71 -9.29
C TYR A 501 -25.31 -4.28 -10.39
N LYS A 502 -25.87 -4.38 -11.62
CA LYS A 502 -25.16 -4.81 -12.82
C LYS A 502 -25.15 -3.69 -13.86
N LEU A 503 -24.02 -3.50 -14.55
CA LEU A 503 -23.81 -2.54 -15.63
C LEU A 503 -23.15 -3.22 -16.83
N GLY A 504 -23.43 -2.70 -18.01
CA GLY A 504 -22.93 -3.26 -19.27
C GLY A 504 -23.90 -4.25 -19.86
N SER A 505 -23.95 -4.31 -21.19
CA SER A 505 -24.58 -5.41 -21.93
C SER A 505 -23.51 -6.48 -22.04
N GLY A 506 -23.63 -7.52 -21.23
CA GLY A 506 -22.96 -8.78 -21.55
C GLY A 506 -23.28 -9.19 -22.99
N PRO A 507 -22.57 -10.15 -23.57
CA PRO A 507 -23.03 -10.76 -24.79
C PRO A 507 -24.51 -11.08 -24.57
N SER A 508 -25.38 -10.48 -25.39
CA SER A 508 -26.82 -10.67 -25.29
C SER A 508 -27.10 -12.16 -25.20
N ASP A 509 -28.00 -12.60 -24.32
CA ASP A 509 -28.54 -13.98 -24.26
C ASP A 509 -29.08 -14.48 -25.63
N ASP A 510 -29.13 -13.59 -26.63
CA ASP A 510 -29.44 -13.85 -28.03
C ASP A 510 -28.21 -14.11 -28.92
N SER A 511 -26.97 -14.07 -28.42
CA SER A 511 -25.87 -14.67 -29.14
C SER A 511 -26.10 -16.17 -29.10
N GLU A 512 -26.63 -16.71 -30.21
CA GLU A 512 -26.57 -18.15 -30.54
C GLU A 512 -25.20 -18.62 -30.05
N GLN A 513 -25.20 -19.55 -29.09
CA GLN A 513 -24.01 -20.23 -28.62
C GLN A 513 -23.20 -20.60 -29.86
N GLU A 514 -22.13 -19.90 -30.16
CA GLU A 514 -21.17 -20.37 -31.14
C GLU A 514 -20.62 -21.68 -30.58
N GLU A 515 -21.32 -22.78 -30.92
CA GLU A 515 -20.85 -24.12 -30.65
C GLU A 515 -19.41 -24.20 -31.15
N GLY A 516 -18.45 -24.33 -30.26
CA GLY A 516 -17.05 -24.47 -30.62
C GLY A 516 -16.90 -25.64 -31.59
N LYS A 517 -16.53 -25.33 -32.83
CA LYS A 517 -16.42 -26.31 -33.93
C LYS A 517 -15.02 -26.92 -33.89
N GLN A 518 -14.85 -28.07 -33.26
CA GLN A 518 -13.61 -28.82 -33.39
C GLN A 518 -13.55 -29.51 -34.76
N MET A 519 -12.74 -29.02 -35.68
CA MET A 519 -12.51 -29.66 -36.98
C MET A 519 -11.86 -31.03 -36.78
N ILE A 520 -12.59 -32.10 -37.09
CA ILE A 520 -12.08 -33.48 -37.01
C ILE A 520 -11.59 -34.01 -38.35
N GLY A 521 -11.59 -33.19 -39.42
CA GLY A 521 -11.18 -33.56 -40.76
C GLY A 521 -9.80 -34.21 -40.83
N TRP A 522 -8.84 -33.78 -39.98
CA TRP A 522 -7.48 -34.35 -39.92
C TRP A 522 -7.42 -35.83 -39.47
N LEU A 523 -8.41 -36.29 -38.69
CA LEU A 523 -8.50 -37.69 -38.26
C LEU A 523 -8.72 -38.65 -39.43
N PHE A 524 -9.34 -38.17 -40.53
CA PHE A 524 -9.59 -38.94 -41.73
C PHE A 524 -8.41 -38.99 -42.68
N LEU A 525 -7.34 -38.24 -42.43
CA LEU A 525 -6.08 -38.35 -43.21
C LEU A 525 -5.40 -39.70 -43.00
N ILE A 526 -5.48 -40.27 -41.79
CA ILE A 526 -4.86 -41.59 -41.48
C ILE A 526 -5.51 -42.71 -42.29
N PRO A 527 -6.85 -42.90 -42.30
CA PRO A 527 -7.50 -43.90 -43.14
C PRO A 527 -7.33 -43.63 -44.63
N LEU A 528 -7.29 -42.36 -45.10
CA LEU A 528 -6.99 -42.01 -46.47
C LEU A 528 -5.60 -42.51 -46.88
N LEU A 529 -4.59 -42.28 -46.06
CA LEU A 529 -3.23 -42.67 -46.30
C LEU A 529 -3.07 -44.20 -46.32
N LEU A 530 -3.81 -44.93 -45.44
CA LEU A 530 -3.86 -46.38 -45.45
C LEU A 530 -4.53 -46.91 -46.71
N LEU A 531 -5.58 -46.25 -47.18
CA LEU A 531 -6.32 -46.62 -48.37
C LEU A 531 -5.45 -46.44 -49.64
N LEU A 532 -4.69 -45.37 -49.72
CA LEU A 532 -3.71 -45.13 -50.80
C LEU A 532 -2.58 -46.15 -50.77
N LEU A 533 -2.09 -46.55 -49.61
CA LEU A 533 -1.08 -47.60 -49.47
C LEU A 533 -1.61 -48.96 -49.94
N ILE A 534 -2.84 -49.30 -49.60
CA ILE A 534 -3.52 -50.52 -50.06
C ILE A 534 -3.69 -50.47 -51.58
N GLU A 535 -4.08 -49.33 -52.15
CA GLU A 535 -4.25 -49.13 -53.59
C GLU A 535 -2.90 -49.35 -54.29
N TRP A 536 -1.81 -48.72 -53.79
CA TRP A 536 -0.47 -48.88 -54.32
C TRP A 536 0.01 -50.33 -54.33
N GLU A 537 -0.22 -51.07 -53.22
CA GLU A 537 0.14 -52.48 -53.13
C GLU A 537 -0.67 -53.37 -54.08
N VAL A 538 -1.95 -53.07 -54.27
CA VAL A 538 -2.83 -53.77 -55.24
C VAL A 538 -2.38 -53.47 -56.67
N GLN A 539 -1.99 -52.22 -56.98
CA GLN A 539 -1.45 -51.85 -58.30
C GLN A 539 -0.12 -52.56 -58.56
N ARG A 540 0.81 -52.58 -57.58
CA ARG A 540 2.08 -53.26 -57.66
C ARG A 540 1.94 -54.76 -57.94
N ARG A 541 1.01 -55.44 -57.28
CA ARG A 541 0.73 -56.87 -57.50
C ARG A 541 0.09 -57.18 -58.82
N ARG A 542 -0.56 -56.21 -59.48
CA ARG A 542 -1.18 -56.35 -60.79
C ARG A 542 -0.23 -56.10 -61.97
N GLY A 543 1.01 -55.75 -61.72
CA GLY A 543 2.05 -55.59 -62.73
C GLY A 543 1.96 -54.33 -63.57
N TYR A 544 1.33 -53.26 -63.04
CA TYR A 544 1.43 -51.93 -63.64
C TYR A 544 2.76 -51.32 -63.26
N PRO A 545 3.62 -50.99 -64.22
CA PRO A 545 4.86 -50.28 -63.92
C PRO A 545 4.50 -48.83 -63.51
N ASN A 546 5.31 -48.25 -62.65
CA ASN A 546 5.22 -46.87 -62.18
C ASN A 546 5.20 -45.86 -63.34
#